data_1b975bd796acec8fc99a1402f51e38e5
#
_entry.id   1b975bd796acec8fc99a1402f51e38e5
#
_cell.length_a   1.000
_cell.length_b   1.000
_cell.length_c   1.000
_cell.angle_alpha   90.00
_cell.angle_beta   90.00
_cell.angle_gamma   90.00
#
_symmetry.space_group_name_H-M   'P 1'
#
loop_
_entity.id
_entity.type
_entity.pdbx_description
1 polymer ?
#
loop_
_entity_poly.entity_id
_entity_poly.type
_entity_poly.pdbx_seq_one_letter_code
_entity_poly.pdbx_strand_id
1 'polypeptide(L)'
;MNPEQQLQSLGMALPEKKEKGGNYELAVQTGNLLFLSGSLSYSHIGKLGREFTVEQGYEASREAALQALATIKQEIGDLVRVKKLVKVLAFINCTPDFTEHAKVMNGASDLLVKVFGKEVGMHARTTIGAILPRGAAIELEMVIEVE
;
A
#
# COMPACT_ATOMS: atom_id res chain seq x y z
N MET A 1 -19.72 8.35 -1.05
CA MET A 1 -19.44 7.17 -1.90
C MET A 1 -18.71 6.11 -1.06
N ASN A 2 -18.97 4.85 -1.35
CA ASN A 2 -18.20 3.78 -0.72
C ASN A 2 -16.77 3.70 -1.33
N PRO A 3 -15.85 2.96 -0.72
CA PRO A 3 -14.46 2.93 -1.19
C PRO A 3 -14.29 2.52 -2.66
N GLU A 4 -15.06 1.54 -3.14
CA GLU A 4 -14.93 1.09 -4.53
C GLU A 4 -15.45 2.15 -5.50
N GLN A 5 -16.53 2.84 -5.15
CA GLN A 5 -17.02 3.97 -5.95
C GLN A 5 -16.01 5.12 -5.98
N GLN A 6 -15.32 5.37 -4.86
CA GLN A 6 -14.25 6.37 -4.84
C GLN A 6 -13.11 6.01 -5.78
N LEU A 7 -12.67 4.75 -5.78
CA LEU A 7 -11.66 4.30 -6.73
C LEU A 7 -12.08 4.56 -8.17
N GLN A 8 -13.33 4.21 -8.52
CA GLN A 8 -13.87 4.46 -9.87
C GLN A 8 -13.84 5.95 -10.21
N SER A 9 -14.25 6.81 -9.28
CA SER A 9 -14.27 8.25 -9.49
C SER A 9 -12.87 8.83 -9.71
N LEU A 10 -11.85 8.18 -9.18
CA LEU A 10 -10.45 8.55 -9.38
C LEU A 10 -9.84 7.94 -10.65
N GLY A 11 -10.64 7.20 -11.43
CA GLY A 11 -10.17 6.53 -12.63
C GLY A 11 -9.28 5.33 -12.34
N MET A 12 -9.39 4.74 -11.17
CA MET A 12 -8.53 3.63 -10.72
C MET A 12 -9.32 2.34 -10.59
N ALA A 13 -8.66 1.23 -10.93
CA ALA A 13 -9.19 -0.11 -10.73
C ALA A 13 -8.24 -0.90 -9.84
N LEU A 14 -8.79 -1.81 -9.04
CA LEU A 14 -7.96 -2.71 -8.27
C LEU A 14 -7.26 -3.70 -9.21
N PRO A 15 -5.97 -3.97 -8.97
CA PRO A 15 -5.25 -4.96 -9.77
C PRO A 15 -5.81 -6.36 -9.52
N GLU A 16 -5.48 -7.28 -10.41
CA GLU A 16 -5.81 -8.67 -10.23
C GLU A 16 -5.10 -9.25 -9.01
N LYS A 17 -5.71 -10.30 -8.45
CA LYS A 17 -5.18 -11.04 -7.32
C LYS A 17 -3.76 -11.50 -7.60
N LYS A 18 -2.84 -11.23 -6.67
CA LYS A 18 -1.50 -11.79 -6.68
C LYS A 18 -1.45 -13.04 -5.81
N GLU A 19 -0.68 -14.01 -6.24
CA GLU A 19 -0.42 -15.19 -5.44
C GLU A 19 0.69 -14.92 -4.44
N LYS A 20 0.64 -15.62 -3.31
CA LYS A 20 1.69 -15.51 -2.31
C LYS A 20 3.00 -16.09 -2.83
N GLY A 21 4.10 -15.47 -2.46
CA GLY A 21 5.43 -15.85 -2.94
C GLY A 21 6.14 -16.92 -2.11
N GLY A 22 5.46 -17.52 -1.12
CA GLY A 22 6.09 -18.51 -0.24
C GLY A 22 5.08 -19.16 0.70
N ASN A 23 5.60 -19.75 1.76
CA ASN A 23 4.78 -20.47 2.73
C ASN A 23 4.25 -19.52 3.81
N TYR A 24 3.31 -18.67 3.43
CA TYR A 24 2.64 -17.71 4.31
C TYR A 24 1.30 -17.30 3.68
N GLU A 25 0.45 -16.62 4.44
CA GLU A 25 -0.82 -16.08 3.96
C GLU A 25 -0.66 -14.61 3.53
N LEU A 26 -1.49 -14.16 2.59
CA LEU A 26 -1.49 -12.75 2.17
C LEU A 26 -2.05 -11.83 3.26
N ALA A 27 -2.91 -12.36 4.11
CA ALA A 27 -3.43 -11.65 5.28
C ALA A 27 -3.82 -12.64 6.37
N VAL A 28 -3.73 -12.20 7.62
CA VAL A 28 -4.15 -12.98 8.79
C VAL A 28 -5.03 -12.09 9.65
N GLN A 29 -6.19 -12.61 10.03
CA GLN A 29 -7.11 -11.90 10.93
C GLN A 29 -7.03 -12.46 12.33
N THR A 30 -6.95 -11.58 13.31
CA THR A 30 -7.09 -11.94 14.73
C THR A 30 -8.01 -10.91 15.37
N GLY A 31 -9.12 -11.42 15.97
CA GLY A 31 -10.18 -10.52 16.43
C GLY A 31 -10.71 -9.69 15.27
N ASN A 32 -10.73 -8.38 15.43
CA ASN A 32 -11.15 -7.44 14.39
C ASN A 32 -9.99 -6.77 13.66
N LEU A 33 -8.75 -7.29 13.81
CA LEU A 33 -7.59 -6.76 13.13
C LEU A 33 -7.14 -7.69 12.01
N LEU A 34 -6.90 -7.11 10.84
CA LEU A 34 -6.36 -7.80 9.68
C LEU A 34 -4.92 -7.32 9.46
N PHE A 35 -3.99 -8.27 9.46
CA PHE A 35 -2.57 -8.02 9.23
C PHE A 35 -2.23 -8.46 7.81
N LEU A 36 -1.78 -7.54 6.98
CA LEU A 36 -1.40 -7.84 5.59
C LEU A 36 0.08 -8.19 5.49
N SER A 37 0.37 -9.16 4.64
CA SER A 37 1.73 -9.34 4.12
C SER A 37 2.10 -8.18 3.21
N GLY A 38 3.40 -8.05 2.87
CA GLY A 38 3.90 -6.95 2.05
C GLY A 38 3.31 -6.95 0.64
N SER A 39 2.99 -5.77 0.15
CA SER A 39 2.54 -5.52 -1.23
C SER A 39 3.60 -4.71 -1.96
N LEU A 40 3.95 -5.13 -3.17
CA LEU A 40 5.04 -4.53 -3.96
C LEU A 40 4.50 -3.62 -5.06
N SER A 41 5.37 -2.70 -5.51
CA SER A 41 5.18 -1.94 -6.73
C SER A 41 5.68 -2.74 -7.93
N TYR A 42 4.88 -3.68 -8.43
CA TYR A 42 5.31 -4.65 -9.44
C TYR A 42 5.78 -4.02 -10.75
N SER A 43 5.22 -2.88 -11.15
CA SER A 43 5.60 -2.21 -12.40
C SER A 43 6.67 -1.13 -12.23
N HIS A 44 7.16 -0.92 -11.00
CA HIS A 44 8.22 0.03 -10.70
C HIS A 44 9.39 -0.71 -10.05
N ILE A 45 10.37 -1.08 -10.89
CA ILE A 45 11.55 -1.83 -10.47
C ILE A 45 12.77 -0.91 -10.54
N GLY A 46 13.44 -0.70 -9.43
CA GLY A 46 14.61 0.18 -9.35
C GLY A 46 14.63 0.98 -8.05
N LYS A 47 15.56 1.92 -7.97
CA LYS A 47 15.81 2.70 -6.74
C LYS A 47 15.38 4.15 -6.89
N LEU A 48 14.76 4.68 -5.85
CA LEU A 48 14.58 6.11 -5.67
C LEU A 48 15.95 6.77 -5.54
N GLY A 49 16.14 7.88 -6.22
CA GLY A 49 17.43 8.55 -6.28
C GLY A 49 18.34 8.05 -7.39
N ARG A 50 17.96 7.01 -8.10
CA ARG A 50 18.71 6.49 -9.26
C ARG A 50 17.79 6.32 -10.47
N GLU A 51 17.03 5.20 -10.55
CA GLU A 51 16.10 4.98 -11.67
C GLU A 51 14.85 5.86 -11.56
N PHE A 52 14.45 6.22 -10.34
CA PHE A 52 13.19 6.94 -10.10
C PHE A 52 13.41 8.27 -9.38
N THR A 53 12.64 9.28 -9.82
CA THR A 53 12.48 10.55 -9.12
C THR A 53 11.47 10.42 -7.99
N VAL A 54 11.35 11.46 -7.15
CA VAL A 54 10.34 11.52 -6.09
C VAL A 54 8.93 11.36 -6.66
N GLU A 55 8.63 12.03 -7.78
CA GLU A 55 7.32 11.98 -8.45
C GLU A 55 7.00 10.56 -8.94
N GLN A 56 7.99 9.88 -9.51
CA GLN A 56 7.83 8.49 -9.95
C GLN A 56 7.68 7.56 -8.74
N GLY A 57 8.39 7.84 -7.65
CA GLY A 57 8.24 7.11 -6.39
C GLY A 57 6.85 7.27 -5.78
N TYR A 58 6.28 8.47 -5.87
CA TYR A 58 4.89 8.73 -5.45
C TYR A 58 3.94 7.79 -6.22
N GLU A 59 4.09 7.68 -7.53
CA GLU A 59 3.28 6.76 -8.35
C GLU A 59 3.51 5.30 -7.97
N ALA A 60 4.76 4.92 -7.70
CA ALA A 60 5.09 3.55 -7.27
C ALA A 60 4.44 3.20 -5.94
N SER A 61 4.43 4.12 -4.99
CA SER A 61 3.79 3.90 -3.68
C SER A 61 2.28 3.78 -3.81
N ARG A 62 1.68 4.55 -4.71
CA ARG A 62 0.26 4.43 -5.05
C ARG A 62 -0.05 3.04 -5.61
N GLU A 63 0.79 2.54 -6.51
CA GLU A 63 0.65 1.18 -7.04
C GLU A 63 0.67 0.12 -5.93
N ALA A 64 1.63 0.22 -5.02
CA ALA A 64 1.73 -0.72 -3.90
C ALA A 64 0.48 -0.67 -3.00
N ALA A 65 -0.08 0.52 -2.78
CA ALA A 65 -1.32 0.67 -2.03
C ALA A 65 -2.51 0.02 -2.73
N LEU A 66 -2.61 0.14 -4.06
CA LEU A 66 -3.66 -0.54 -4.82
C LEU A 66 -3.54 -2.06 -4.70
N GLN A 67 -2.32 -2.60 -4.69
CA GLN A 67 -2.10 -4.02 -4.46
C GLN A 67 -2.59 -4.44 -3.08
N ALA A 68 -2.31 -3.64 -2.05
CA ALA A 68 -2.79 -3.90 -0.70
C ALA A 68 -4.32 -3.88 -0.64
N LEU A 69 -4.96 -2.90 -1.29
CA LEU A 69 -6.43 -2.83 -1.35
C LEU A 69 -7.05 -4.05 -2.04
N ALA A 70 -6.41 -4.55 -3.10
CA ALA A 70 -6.85 -5.77 -3.77
C ALA A 70 -6.81 -6.98 -2.81
N THR A 71 -5.75 -7.09 -2.02
CA THR A 71 -5.63 -8.13 -0.99
C THR A 71 -6.73 -8.01 0.05
N ILE A 72 -6.97 -6.80 0.56
CA ILE A 72 -8.03 -6.56 1.55
C ILE A 72 -9.38 -6.99 1.00
N LYS A 73 -9.73 -6.53 -0.20
CA LYS A 73 -11.01 -6.91 -0.82
C LYS A 73 -11.16 -8.41 -0.96
N GLN A 74 -10.11 -9.09 -1.37
CA GLN A 74 -10.13 -10.55 -1.49
C GLN A 74 -10.40 -11.24 -0.16
N GLU A 75 -9.77 -10.75 0.91
CA GLU A 75 -9.88 -11.37 2.23
C GLU A 75 -11.23 -11.10 2.90
N ILE A 76 -11.80 -9.92 2.76
CA ILE A 76 -13.03 -9.54 3.46
C ILE A 76 -14.24 -9.33 2.55
N GLY A 77 -14.07 -9.40 1.23
CA GLY A 77 -15.15 -9.35 0.24
C GLY A 77 -15.54 -7.96 -0.23
N ASP A 78 -15.57 -6.97 0.63
CA ASP A 78 -15.95 -5.60 0.28
C ASP A 78 -15.15 -4.61 1.14
N LEU A 79 -14.57 -3.61 0.49
CA LEU A 79 -13.77 -2.58 1.17
C LEU A 79 -14.60 -1.73 2.15
N VAL A 80 -15.93 -1.71 2.02
CA VAL A 80 -16.79 -0.98 2.96
C VAL A 80 -16.68 -1.54 4.38
N ARG A 81 -16.24 -2.78 4.53
CA ARG A 81 -16.05 -3.42 5.84
C ARG A 81 -14.80 -2.96 6.57
N VAL A 82 -13.96 -2.15 5.95
CA VAL A 82 -12.80 -1.54 6.62
C VAL A 82 -13.31 -0.45 7.56
N LYS A 83 -13.03 -0.60 8.85
CA LYS A 83 -13.43 0.36 9.89
C LYS A 83 -12.37 1.40 10.15
N LYS A 84 -11.09 1.02 10.06
CA LYS A 84 -9.98 1.93 10.32
C LYS A 84 -8.70 1.40 9.70
N LEU A 85 -7.98 2.25 8.99
CA LEU A 85 -6.59 1.98 8.66
C LEU A 85 -5.75 2.34 9.88
N VAL A 86 -5.07 1.37 10.46
CA VAL A 86 -4.39 1.55 11.74
C VAL A 86 -2.92 1.93 11.54
N LYS A 87 -2.20 1.12 10.75
CA LYS A 87 -0.76 1.29 10.56
C LYS A 87 -0.35 0.92 9.15
N VAL A 88 0.49 1.74 8.56
CA VAL A 88 1.22 1.43 7.34
C VAL A 88 2.71 1.41 7.67
N LEU A 89 3.36 0.27 7.45
CA LEU A 89 4.81 0.15 7.48
C LEU A 89 5.29 0.04 6.05
N ALA A 90 6.16 0.96 5.64
CA ALA A 90 6.55 1.11 4.25
C ALA A 90 8.07 1.06 4.08
N PHE A 91 8.48 0.46 2.97
CA PHE A 91 9.88 0.27 2.63
C PHE A 91 10.15 0.84 1.25
N ILE A 92 11.20 1.63 1.13
CA ILE A 92 11.59 2.25 -0.13
C ILE A 92 12.97 1.73 -0.52
N ASN A 93 13.05 1.15 -1.71
CA ASN A 93 14.32 0.79 -2.32
C ASN A 93 14.95 2.10 -2.82
N CYS A 94 16.01 2.55 -2.18
CA CYS A 94 16.59 3.85 -2.49
C CYS A 94 18.11 3.84 -2.36
N THR A 95 18.73 4.88 -2.92
CA THR A 95 20.16 5.11 -2.76
C THR A 95 20.47 5.50 -1.32
N PRO A 96 21.72 5.32 -0.85
CA PRO A 96 22.06 5.62 0.55
C PRO A 96 21.90 7.09 0.95
N ASP A 97 21.92 8.02 -0.02
CA ASP A 97 21.79 9.45 0.22
C ASP A 97 20.34 9.95 0.06
N PHE A 98 19.40 9.08 -0.27
CA PHE A 98 18.00 9.47 -0.44
C PHE A 98 17.36 9.77 0.92
N THR A 99 16.64 10.89 1.03
CA THR A 99 16.05 11.35 2.30
C THR A 99 14.58 11.75 2.20
N GLU A 100 13.95 11.62 1.03
CA GLU A 100 12.60 12.12 0.81
C GLU A 100 11.53 11.02 0.90
N HIS A 101 11.70 10.11 1.85
CA HIS A 101 10.80 8.96 2.06
C HIS A 101 9.34 9.39 2.27
N ALA A 102 9.10 10.41 3.08
CA ALA A 102 7.75 10.88 3.37
C ALA A 102 7.00 11.34 2.11
N LYS A 103 7.68 12.08 1.24
CA LYS A 103 7.08 12.57 -0.02
C LYS A 103 6.69 11.42 -0.93
N VAL A 104 7.56 10.41 -1.04
CA VAL A 104 7.30 9.23 -1.86
C VAL A 104 6.09 8.47 -1.31
N MET A 105 6.05 8.21 -0.01
CA MET A 105 4.96 7.42 0.58
C MET A 105 3.65 8.17 0.68
N ASN A 106 3.63 9.47 0.49
CA ASN A 106 2.38 10.21 0.37
C ASN A 106 1.54 9.73 -0.83
N GLY A 107 2.15 9.12 -1.85
CA GLY A 107 1.40 8.50 -2.94
C GLY A 107 0.43 7.43 -2.46
N ALA A 108 0.87 6.58 -1.53
CA ALA A 108 0.02 5.58 -0.89
C ALA A 108 -0.96 6.24 0.08
N SER A 109 -0.46 7.08 0.99
CA SER A 109 -1.30 7.68 2.03
C SER A 109 -2.40 8.58 1.47
N ASP A 110 -2.08 9.39 0.46
CA ASP A 110 -3.08 10.26 -0.18
C ASP A 110 -4.19 9.42 -0.82
N LEU A 111 -3.84 8.33 -1.50
CA LEU A 111 -4.82 7.42 -2.07
C LEU A 111 -5.72 6.84 -0.99
N LEU A 112 -5.13 6.32 0.07
CA LEU A 112 -5.88 5.68 1.16
C LEU A 112 -6.87 6.65 1.81
N VAL A 113 -6.46 7.88 2.03
CA VAL A 113 -7.35 8.92 2.60
C VAL A 113 -8.46 9.28 1.61
N LYS A 114 -8.16 9.40 0.33
CA LYS A 114 -9.18 9.68 -0.71
C LYS A 114 -10.20 8.55 -0.82
N VAL A 115 -9.75 7.31 -0.74
CA VAL A 115 -10.63 6.14 -0.90
C VAL A 115 -11.54 5.94 0.31
N PHE A 116 -10.99 6.05 1.51
CA PHE A 116 -11.72 5.74 2.74
C PHE A 116 -12.24 6.97 3.50
N GLY A 117 -11.86 8.16 3.10
CA GLY A 117 -12.14 9.37 3.85
C GLY A 117 -11.16 9.56 5.02
N LYS A 118 -11.11 10.78 5.55
CA LYS A 118 -10.14 11.14 6.58
C LYS A 118 -10.32 10.32 7.86
N GLU A 119 -11.56 10.10 8.27
CA GLU A 119 -11.84 9.40 9.53
C GLU A 119 -11.33 7.96 9.52
N VAL A 120 -11.62 7.21 8.46
CA VAL A 120 -11.21 5.80 8.31
C VAL A 120 -9.80 5.68 7.77
N GLY A 121 -9.43 6.54 6.84
CA GLY A 121 -8.20 6.41 6.04
C GLY A 121 -6.92 6.93 6.69
N MET A 122 -7.01 7.87 7.64
CA MET A 122 -5.81 8.36 8.32
C MET A 122 -5.23 7.28 9.23
N HIS A 123 -3.94 7.10 9.13
CA HIS A 123 -3.22 5.96 9.74
C HIS A 123 -1.89 6.44 10.35
N ALA A 124 -1.34 5.66 11.26
CA ALA A 124 0.06 5.81 11.68
C ALA A 124 0.96 5.23 10.60
N ARG A 125 2.15 5.79 10.42
CA ARG A 125 3.06 5.37 9.35
C ARG A 125 4.51 5.42 9.79
N THR A 126 5.26 4.40 9.40
CA THR A 126 6.72 4.38 9.44
C THR A 126 7.23 4.08 8.04
N THR A 127 8.24 4.81 7.58
CA THR A 127 8.84 4.63 6.26
C THR A 127 10.35 4.58 6.39
N ILE A 128 10.96 3.52 5.84
CA ILE A 128 12.42 3.33 5.88
C ILE A 128 12.94 2.92 4.51
N GLY A 129 14.25 3.08 4.31
CA GLY A 129 14.95 2.56 3.14
C GLY A 129 15.30 1.09 3.31
N ALA A 130 15.26 0.32 2.23
CA ALA A 130 15.56 -1.11 2.24
C ALA A 130 15.92 -1.59 0.85
N ILE A 131 16.53 -2.77 0.76
CA ILE A 131 16.67 -3.53 -0.48
C ILE A 131 15.47 -4.45 -0.54
N LEU A 132 14.72 -4.41 -1.63
CA LEU A 132 13.41 -5.04 -1.71
C LEU A 132 13.37 -6.26 -2.63
N PRO A 133 12.44 -7.19 -2.38
CA PRO A 133 12.24 -8.35 -3.26
C PRO A 133 11.98 -7.91 -4.69
N ARG A 134 12.51 -8.66 -5.66
CA ARG A 134 12.38 -8.41 -7.10
C ARG A 134 12.97 -7.07 -7.55
N GLY A 135 13.69 -6.38 -6.69
CA GLY A 135 14.16 -5.02 -6.97
C GLY A 135 13.05 -3.98 -7.03
N ALA A 136 11.88 -4.29 -6.48
CA ALA A 136 10.75 -3.34 -6.46
C ALA A 136 11.14 -2.04 -5.79
N ALA A 137 10.57 -0.92 -6.25
CA ALA A 137 10.84 0.39 -5.67
C ALA A 137 10.20 0.54 -4.30
N ILE A 138 9.02 -0.05 -4.11
CA ILE A 138 8.21 0.12 -2.89
C ILE A 138 7.67 -1.23 -2.43
N GLU A 139 7.66 -1.40 -1.12
CA GLU A 139 6.88 -2.44 -0.44
C GLU A 139 6.17 -1.81 0.75
N LEU A 140 4.92 -2.17 0.99
CA LEU A 140 4.23 -1.75 2.21
C LEU A 140 3.40 -2.88 2.78
N GLU A 141 3.21 -2.83 4.09
CA GLU A 141 2.31 -3.71 4.80
C GLU A 141 1.40 -2.88 5.70
N MET A 142 0.23 -3.41 6.04
CA MET A 142 -0.78 -2.66 6.77
C MET A 142 -1.38 -3.51 7.87
N VAL A 143 -1.82 -2.81 8.93
CA VAL A 143 -2.74 -3.35 9.93
C VAL A 143 -4.03 -2.53 9.82
N ILE A 144 -5.17 -3.21 9.65
CA ILE A 144 -6.46 -2.55 9.53
C ILE A 144 -7.47 -3.17 10.49
N GLU A 145 -8.42 -2.35 10.93
CA GLU A 145 -9.56 -2.82 11.69
C GLU A 145 -10.72 -3.10 10.73
N VAL A 146 -11.37 -4.25 10.89
CA VAL A 146 -12.49 -4.69 10.04
C VAL A 146 -13.69 -5.08 10.90
N GLU A 147 -14.86 -5.12 10.25
CA GLU A 147 -16.07 -5.61 10.89
C GLU A 147 -16.03 -7.13 11.07
#